data_894b03ca0a402a88ca23138e54e3a3b5
#
_entry.id   894b03ca0a402a88ca23138e54e3a3b5
#
_cell.length_a   1.000
_cell.length_b   1.000
_cell.length_c   1.000
_cell.angle_alpha   90.00
_cell.angle_beta   90.00
_cell.angle_gamma   90.00
#
_symmetry.space_group_name_H-M   'P 1'
#
loop_
_entity.id
_entity.type
_entity.pdbx_description
1 polymer ?
#
loop_
_entity_poly.entity_id
_entity_poly.type
_entity_poly.pdbx_seq_one_letter_code
_entity_poly.pdbx_strand_id
1 'polypeptide(L)'
;MRYLLTLCLLLAGPVAMAETYKWTEGGRTVISDTPPPGRATAVTKAGTTNEPGDNLPFAVKKAMEAFPVTLYTAADCADDCRLARDLLTRRGVPFSETVVETQAQIEELKQLIGEPAVPALKVGKQSHRGFQVAAYNNLLDLAGYPKTAPYGSKPSGGPSK
;
A
#
# COMPACT_ATOMS: atom_id res chain seq x y z
N MET A 1 -2.91 51.41 -35.66
CA MET A 1 -2.26 50.32 -34.86
C MET A 1 -2.61 50.32 -33.36
N ARG A 2 -3.75 50.88 -32.94
CA ARG A 2 -4.14 50.99 -31.50
C ARG A 2 -5.34 50.11 -31.11
N TYR A 3 -5.98 49.41 -32.04
CA TYR A 3 -7.19 48.59 -31.82
C TYR A 3 -6.93 47.09 -31.89
N LEU A 4 -5.71 46.63 -32.16
CA LEU A 4 -5.32 45.19 -32.20
C LEU A 4 -4.90 44.62 -30.86
N LEU A 5 -4.69 45.46 -29.83
CA LEU A 5 -4.26 45.04 -28.49
C LEU A 5 -5.41 44.76 -27.50
N THR A 6 -6.65 45.12 -27.85
CA THR A 6 -7.84 44.93 -26.97
C THR A 6 -8.64 43.69 -27.21
N LEU A 7 -8.29 42.84 -28.20
CA LEU A 7 -9.04 41.63 -28.53
C LEU A 7 -8.51 40.33 -27.91
N CYS A 8 -7.36 40.37 -27.23
CA CYS A 8 -6.76 39.14 -26.62
C CYS A 8 -7.12 38.90 -25.16
N LEU A 9 -7.99 39.71 -24.53
CA LEU A 9 -8.23 39.61 -23.07
C LEU A 9 -9.54 38.94 -22.65
N LEU A 10 -10.24 38.23 -23.55
CA LEU A 10 -11.57 37.67 -23.27
C LEU A 10 -11.68 36.12 -23.37
N LEU A 11 -10.57 35.39 -23.36
CA LEU A 11 -10.57 33.93 -23.43
C LEU A 11 -10.04 33.19 -22.18
N ALA A 12 -9.98 33.86 -21.03
CA ALA A 12 -9.78 33.16 -19.77
C ALA A 12 -11.13 32.66 -19.23
N GLY A 13 -11.67 31.63 -19.86
CA GLY A 13 -12.80 30.89 -19.30
C GLY A 13 -12.38 30.18 -18.00
N PRO A 14 -13.28 30.10 -17.00
CA PRO A 14 -12.99 29.33 -15.78
C PRO A 14 -12.74 27.88 -16.15
N VAL A 15 -11.60 27.33 -15.74
CA VAL A 15 -11.31 25.89 -15.80
C VAL A 15 -12.24 25.23 -14.80
N ALA A 16 -13.35 24.67 -15.23
CA ALA A 16 -14.23 23.88 -14.40
C ALA A 16 -13.51 22.58 -14.02
N MET A 17 -13.08 22.48 -12.76
CA MET A 17 -12.60 21.23 -12.19
C MET A 17 -13.79 20.28 -12.08
N ALA A 18 -13.83 19.25 -12.90
CA ALA A 18 -14.84 18.18 -12.77
C ALA A 18 -14.56 17.36 -11.53
N GLU A 19 -15.44 17.44 -10.53
CA GLU A 19 -15.38 16.61 -9.33
C GLU A 19 -16.21 15.35 -9.57
N THR A 20 -15.64 14.17 -9.31
CA THR A 20 -16.32 12.89 -9.43
C THR A 20 -16.70 12.36 -8.04
N TYR A 21 -17.95 11.95 -7.87
CA TYR A 21 -18.50 11.42 -6.63
C TYR A 21 -18.76 9.91 -6.76
N LYS A 22 -18.48 9.16 -5.68
CA LYS A 22 -18.76 7.73 -5.59
C LYS A 22 -19.64 7.49 -4.36
N TRP A 23 -20.76 6.78 -4.51
CA TRP A 23 -21.63 6.39 -3.40
C TRP A 23 -22.27 5.04 -3.66
N THR A 24 -22.88 4.46 -2.61
CA THR A 24 -23.60 3.20 -2.72
C THR A 24 -25.10 3.46 -2.58
N GLU A 25 -25.88 2.99 -3.53
CA GLU A 25 -27.35 3.06 -3.53
C GLU A 25 -27.92 1.68 -3.83
N GLY A 26 -28.74 1.15 -2.90
CA GLY A 26 -29.34 -0.18 -3.08
C GLY A 26 -28.34 -1.33 -3.26
N GLY A 27 -27.14 -1.24 -2.64
CA GLY A 27 -26.09 -2.25 -2.77
C GLY A 27 -25.27 -2.15 -4.06
N ARG A 28 -25.50 -1.13 -4.90
CA ARG A 28 -24.71 -0.88 -6.12
C ARG A 28 -23.86 0.37 -5.95
N THR A 29 -22.62 0.32 -6.43
CA THR A 29 -21.75 1.48 -6.49
C THR A 29 -22.11 2.35 -7.68
N VAL A 30 -22.43 3.62 -7.43
CA VAL A 30 -22.70 4.65 -8.45
C VAL A 30 -21.53 5.62 -8.47
N ILE A 31 -21.08 5.97 -9.68
CA ILE A 31 -20.02 6.98 -9.91
C ILE A 31 -20.65 8.05 -10.81
N SER A 32 -20.59 9.31 -10.39
CA SER A 32 -21.15 10.45 -11.14
C SER A 32 -20.33 11.72 -10.87
N ASP A 33 -20.40 12.65 -11.81
CA ASP A 33 -19.89 14.01 -11.70
C ASP A 33 -20.87 14.98 -11.00
N THR A 34 -22.07 14.50 -10.68
CA THR A 34 -23.06 15.24 -9.89
C THR A 34 -23.18 14.70 -8.47
N PRO A 35 -23.29 15.55 -7.44
CA PRO A 35 -23.47 15.10 -6.06
C PRO A 35 -24.76 14.29 -5.91
N PRO A 36 -24.77 13.25 -5.05
CA PRO A 36 -25.93 12.38 -4.88
C PRO A 36 -27.13 13.13 -4.30
N PRO A 37 -28.37 12.75 -4.66
CA PRO A 37 -29.55 13.25 -3.99
C PRO A 37 -29.53 12.83 -2.51
N GLY A 38 -29.92 13.69 -1.59
CA GLY A 38 -29.74 13.67 -0.14
C GLY A 38 -30.13 12.42 0.68
N ARG A 39 -30.13 11.22 0.07
CA ARG A 39 -30.38 9.90 0.69
C ARG A 39 -29.27 8.89 0.49
N ALA A 40 -28.12 9.30 -0.07
CA ALA A 40 -27.02 8.39 -0.31
C ALA A 40 -26.22 8.11 0.96
N THR A 41 -26.02 6.84 1.28
CA THR A 41 -25.17 6.38 2.39
C THR A 41 -23.72 6.33 1.91
N ALA A 42 -22.79 6.87 2.70
CA ALA A 42 -21.34 6.86 2.41
C ALA A 42 -20.94 7.50 1.07
N VAL A 43 -21.12 8.82 0.96
CA VAL A 43 -20.62 9.61 -0.18
C VAL A 43 -19.12 9.87 0.00
N THR A 44 -18.32 9.46 -0.97
CA THR A 44 -16.88 9.73 -1.01
C THR A 44 -16.55 10.46 -2.32
N LYS A 45 -15.76 11.54 -2.27
CA LYS A 45 -15.19 12.11 -3.50
C LYS A 45 -14.26 11.06 -4.12
N ALA A 46 -14.46 10.75 -5.39
CA ALA A 46 -13.56 9.85 -6.09
C ALA A 46 -12.16 10.49 -6.15
N GLY A 47 -11.19 9.85 -5.48
CA GLY A 47 -9.81 10.35 -5.34
C GLY A 47 -9.39 10.73 -3.93
N THR A 48 -10.29 10.69 -2.92
CA THR A 48 -9.98 10.99 -1.51
C THR A 48 -10.21 9.84 -0.54
N THR A 49 -10.27 8.61 -1.02
CA THR A 49 -10.25 7.45 -0.12
C THR A 49 -8.82 7.27 0.42
N ASN A 50 -8.60 7.72 1.65
CA ASN A 50 -7.36 7.49 2.40
C ASN A 50 -7.37 6.11 3.09
N GLU A 51 -8.00 5.09 2.51
CA GLU A 51 -7.82 3.74 3.02
C GLU A 51 -6.42 3.24 2.65
N PRO A 52 -5.66 2.69 3.63
CA PRO A 52 -4.38 2.06 3.34
C PRO A 52 -4.60 0.94 2.30
N GLY A 53 -4.15 1.15 1.07
CA GLY A 53 -4.29 0.17 0.00
C GLY A 53 -5.10 0.60 -1.22
N ASP A 54 -5.93 1.65 -1.15
CA ASP A 54 -6.77 2.06 -2.30
C ASP A 54 -5.97 2.50 -3.53
N ASN A 55 -4.77 3.05 -3.33
CA ASN A 55 -3.86 3.48 -4.40
C ASN A 55 -2.89 2.38 -4.87
N LEU A 56 -3.04 1.13 -4.38
CA LEU A 56 -2.19 0.03 -4.81
C LEU A 56 -2.69 -0.54 -6.14
N PRO A 57 -1.78 -0.91 -7.05
CA PRO A 57 -2.13 -1.62 -8.27
C PRO A 57 -2.88 -2.92 -7.98
N PHE A 58 -3.78 -3.31 -8.88
CA PHE A 58 -4.60 -4.51 -8.74
C PHE A 58 -3.78 -5.77 -8.44
N ALA A 59 -2.63 -5.94 -9.12
CA ALA A 59 -1.74 -7.08 -8.90
C ALA A 59 -1.21 -7.14 -7.45
N VAL A 60 -0.84 -5.98 -6.88
CA VAL A 60 -0.38 -5.89 -5.49
C VAL A 60 -1.50 -6.18 -4.51
N LYS A 61 -2.71 -5.65 -4.74
CA LYS A 61 -3.89 -5.95 -3.91
C LYS A 61 -4.19 -7.45 -3.88
N LYS A 62 -4.22 -8.09 -5.05
CA LYS A 62 -4.44 -9.53 -5.17
C LYS A 62 -3.36 -10.36 -4.48
N ALA A 63 -2.09 -9.97 -4.63
CA ALA A 63 -0.98 -10.65 -3.96
C ALA A 63 -1.07 -10.50 -2.43
N MET A 64 -1.41 -9.30 -1.93
CA MET A 64 -1.57 -9.02 -0.50
C MET A 64 -2.72 -9.81 0.13
N GLU A 65 -3.85 -9.95 -0.57
CA GLU A 65 -4.99 -10.75 -0.11
C GLU A 65 -4.67 -12.25 -0.02
N ALA A 66 -3.94 -12.78 -1.02
CA ALA A 66 -3.62 -14.20 -1.09
C ALA A 66 -2.39 -14.56 -0.23
N PHE A 67 -1.41 -13.68 -0.16
CA PHE A 67 -0.11 -13.88 0.48
C PHE A 67 0.32 -12.64 1.28
N PRO A 68 -0.31 -12.36 2.42
CA PRO A 68 0.05 -11.23 3.27
C PRO A 68 1.51 -11.34 3.71
N VAL A 69 2.18 -10.18 3.78
CA VAL A 69 3.61 -10.09 4.16
C VAL A 69 3.72 -9.55 5.58
N THR A 70 4.45 -10.28 6.42
CA THR A 70 4.80 -9.87 7.78
C THR A 70 6.32 -9.91 7.96
N LEU A 71 6.89 -8.81 8.42
CA LEU A 71 8.31 -8.71 8.80
C LEU A 71 8.41 -8.72 10.32
N TYR A 72 9.14 -9.71 10.85
CA TYR A 72 9.46 -9.78 12.27
C TYR A 72 10.81 -9.11 12.50
N THR A 73 10.86 -8.19 13.47
CA THR A 73 12.03 -7.40 13.82
C THR A 73 12.21 -7.38 15.34
N ALA A 74 13.34 -6.87 15.82
CA ALA A 74 13.57 -6.58 17.24
C ALA A 74 14.33 -5.26 17.39
N ALA A 75 14.34 -4.69 18.57
CA ALA A 75 14.97 -3.41 18.84
C ALA A 75 16.49 -3.41 18.60
N ASP A 76 17.13 -4.55 18.82
CA ASP A 76 18.57 -4.77 18.64
C ASP A 76 18.98 -5.17 17.21
N CYS A 77 18.00 -5.42 16.35
CA CYS A 77 18.20 -5.79 14.95
C CYS A 77 18.32 -4.54 14.05
N ALA A 78 19.44 -3.80 14.14
CA ALA A 78 19.56 -2.51 13.47
C ALA A 78 19.73 -2.61 11.95
N ASP A 79 20.80 -3.22 11.45
CA ASP A 79 21.16 -3.18 10.03
C ASP A 79 20.37 -4.14 9.15
N ASP A 80 20.28 -5.40 9.52
CA ASP A 80 19.55 -6.40 8.72
C ASP A 80 18.06 -6.12 8.66
N CYS A 81 17.45 -5.65 9.76
CA CYS A 81 16.07 -5.25 9.79
C CYS A 81 15.81 -4.00 8.91
N ARG A 82 16.75 -3.04 8.93
CA ARG A 82 16.68 -1.88 8.03
C ARG A 82 16.76 -2.29 6.55
N LEU A 83 17.70 -3.15 6.20
CA LEU A 83 17.85 -3.66 4.84
C LEU A 83 16.63 -4.44 4.38
N ALA A 84 16.00 -5.21 5.28
CA ALA A 84 14.75 -5.92 4.99
C ALA A 84 13.60 -4.96 4.69
N ARG A 85 13.39 -3.92 5.52
CA ARG A 85 12.39 -2.86 5.28
C ARG A 85 12.64 -2.14 3.96
N ASP A 86 13.89 -1.77 3.71
CA ASP A 86 14.29 -1.07 2.48
C ASP A 86 14.00 -1.89 1.23
N LEU A 87 14.22 -3.21 1.26
CA LEU A 87 13.91 -4.09 0.14
C LEU A 87 12.40 -4.13 -0.11
N LEU A 88 11.58 -4.35 0.91
CA LEU A 88 10.12 -4.38 0.79
C LEU A 88 9.57 -3.05 0.27
N THR A 89 10.07 -1.94 0.81
CA THR A 89 9.69 -0.58 0.41
C THR A 89 10.06 -0.28 -1.03
N ARG A 90 11.29 -0.59 -1.46
CA ARG A 90 11.73 -0.39 -2.86
C ARG A 90 10.92 -1.21 -3.86
N ARG A 91 10.44 -2.39 -3.47
CA ARG A 91 9.56 -3.22 -4.30
C ARG A 91 8.10 -2.77 -4.26
N GLY A 92 7.74 -1.82 -3.40
CA GLY A 92 6.36 -1.39 -3.23
C GLY A 92 5.46 -2.47 -2.64
N VAL A 93 6.02 -3.35 -1.82
CA VAL A 93 5.31 -4.43 -1.14
C VAL A 93 4.70 -3.89 0.15
N PRO A 94 3.37 -3.93 0.31
CA PRO A 94 2.74 -3.64 1.59
C PRO A 94 3.08 -4.75 2.60
N PHE A 95 3.48 -4.39 3.80
CA PHE A 95 3.79 -5.35 4.84
C PHE A 95 3.40 -4.84 6.22
N SER A 96 3.09 -5.76 7.12
CA SER A 96 2.97 -5.50 8.55
C SER A 96 4.30 -5.80 9.22
N GLU A 97 4.71 -4.96 10.16
CA GLU A 97 5.91 -5.19 10.94
C GLU A 97 5.53 -5.54 12.38
N THR A 98 6.06 -6.65 12.87
CA THR A 98 5.91 -7.11 14.25
C THR A 98 7.24 -7.00 14.95
N VAL A 99 7.34 -6.10 15.92
CA VAL A 99 8.51 -6.01 16.79
C VAL A 99 8.39 -7.09 17.87
N VAL A 100 9.35 -8.00 17.92
CA VAL A 100 9.36 -9.13 18.84
C VAL A 100 9.93 -8.66 20.19
N GLU A 101 9.03 -8.47 21.15
CA GLU A 101 9.36 -7.96 22.50
C GLU A 101 8.88 -8.91 23.60
N THR A 102 7.84 -9.68 23.33
CA THR A 102 7.20 -10.54 24.33
C THR A 102 7.56 -12.01 24.15
N GLN A 103 7.52 -12.79 25.25
CA GLN A 103 7.75 -14.23 25.20
C GLN A 103 6.76 -14.96 24.26
N ALA A 104 5.51 -14.48 24.17
CA ALA A 104 4.52 -15.04 23.25
C ALA A 104 4.92 -14.87 21.78
N GLN A 105 5.44 -13.69 21.42
CA GLN A 105 5.94 -13.41 20.06
C GLN A 105 7.22 -14.20 19.74
N ILE A 106 8.10 -14.40 20.72
CA ILE A 106 9.28 -15.25 20.57
C ILE A 106 8.86 -16.70 20.28
N GLU A 107 7.87 -17.21 20.99
CA GLU A 107 7.38 -18.56 20.79
C GLU A 107 6.65 -18.72 19.44
N GLU A 108 5.84 -17.72 19.02
CA GLU A 108 5.24 -17.68 17.70
C GLU A 108 6.30 -17.73 16.60
N LEU A 109 7.34 -16.91 16.73
CA LEU A 109 8.45 -16.88 15.77
C LEU A 109 9.19 -18.21 15.71
N LYS A 110 9.42 -18.85 16.85
CA LYS A 110 10.03 -20.18 16.94
C LYS A 110 9.20 -21.26 16.26
N GLN A 111 7.87 -21.21 16.40
CA GLN A 111 6.98 -22.13 15.70
C GLN A 111 7.00 -21.88 14.18
N LEU A 112 7.17 -20.63 13.76
CA LEU A 112 7.17 -20.23 12.35
C LEU A 112 8.45 -20.66 11.61
N ILE A 113 9.62 -20.50 12.22
CA ILE A 113 10.94 -20.65 11.57
C ILE A 113 11.89 -21.61 12.28
N GLY A 114 11.43 -22.29 13.35
CA GLY A 114 12.19 -23.27 14.11
C GLY A 114 13.06 -22.69 15.25
N GLU A 115 13.44 -21.41 15.15
CA GLU A 115 14.19 -20.71 16.18
C GLU A 115 13.87 -19.20 16.18
N PRO A 116 13.98 -18.51 17.31
CA PRO A 116 13.66 -17.09 17.40
C PRO A 116 14.81 -16.23 16.84
N ALA A 117 14.83 -16.04 15.52
CA ALA A 117 15.82 -15.20 14.85
C ALA A 117 15.14 -14.07 14.08
N VAL A 118 15.70 -12.87 14.18
CA VAL A 118 15.26 -11.67 13.44
C VAL A 118 16.41 -11.10 12.61
N PRO A 119 16.10 -10.46 11.46
CA PRO A 119 14.76 -10.35 10.88
C PRO A 119 14.25 -11.69 10.36
N ALA A 120 12.93 -11.86 10.36
CA ALA A 120 12.29 -12.96 9.66
C ALA A 120 11.17 -12.44 8.78
N LEU A 121 11.04 -12.98 7.57
CA LEU A 121 9.99 -12.62 6.63
C LEU A 121 8.99 -13.76 6.51
N LYS A 122 7.70 -13.46 6.63
CA LYS A 122 6.59 -14.36 6.32
C LYS A 122 5.83 -13.82 5.13
N VAL A 123 5.58 -14.66 4.14
CA VAL A 123 4.80 -14.36 2.93
C VAL A 123 3.75 -15.45 2.78
N GLY A 124 2.52 -15.14 3.15
CA GLY A 124 1.46 -16.15 3.25
C GLY A 124 1.80 -17.26 4.24
N LYS A 125 2.02 -18.49 3.73
CA LYS A 125 2.40 -19.67 4.53
C LYS A 125 3.91 -19.94 4.54
N GLN A 126 4.68 -19.25 3.73
CA GLN A 126 6.14 -19.43 3.62
C GLN A 126 6.86 -18.41 4.49
N SER A 127 8.02 -18.81 5.01
CA SER A 127 8.85 -17.97 5.86
C SER A 127 10.33 -18.14 5.55
N HIS A 128 11.10 -17.10 5.85
CA HIS A 128 12.56 -17.12 5.74
C HIS A 128 13.18 -16.43 6.95
N ARG A 129 14.21 -17.07 7.51
CA ARG A 129 14.99 -16.60 8.65
C ARG A 129 16.17 -15.77 8.18
N GLY A 130 16.47 -14.68 8.89
CA GLY A 130 17.54 -13.75 8.56
C GLY A 130 17.24 -12.94 7.31
N PHE A 131 18.10 -11.97 7.02
CA PHE A 131 17.99 -11.17 5.79
C PHE A 131 18.86 -11.75 4.69
N GLN A 132 18.24 -12.17 3.61
CA GLN A 132 18.92 -12.59 2.39
C GLN A 132 18.12 -12.09 1.18
N VAL A 133 18.73 -11.20 0.40
CA VAL A 133 18.08 -10.54 -0.74
C VAL A 133 17.48 -11.53 -1.74
N ALA A 134 18.22 -12.60 -2.08
CA ALA A 134 17.75 -13.61 -3.04
C ALA A 134 16.53 -14.38 -2.52
N ALA A 135 16.54 -14.79 -1.25
CA ALA A 135 15.45 -15.53 -0.64
C ALA A 135 14.18 -14.66 -0.51
N TYR A 136 14.33 -13.41 -0.08
CA TYR A 136 13.20 -12.46 0.00
C TYR A 136 12.60 -12.22 -1.38
N ASN A 137 13.42 -11.97 -2.39
CA ASN A 137 12.96 -11.79 -3.75
C ASN A 137 12.21 -13.03 -4.27
N ASN A 138 12.73 -14.23 -4.03
CA ASN A 138 12.08 -15.47 -4.45
C ASN A 138 10.70 -15.65 -3.80
N LEU A 139 10.58 -15.42 -2.49
CA LEU A 139 9.30 -15.51 -1.79
C LEU A 139 8.26 -14.52 -2.34
N LEU A 140 8.68 -13.28 -2.57
CA LEU A 140 7.82 -12.23 -3.11
C LEU A 140 7.42 -12.49 -4.56
N ASP A 141 8.35 -12.99 -5.39
CA ASP A 141 8.09 -13.32 -6.80
C ASP A 141 7.09 -14.49 -6.90
N LEU A 142 7.25 -15.53 -6.07
CA LEU A 142 6.31 -16.65 -5.98
C LEU A 142 4.91 -16.23 -5.51
N ALA A 143 4.83 -15.23 -4.64
CA ALA A 143 3.58 -14.65 -4.18
C ALA A 143 2.92 -13.69 -5.19
N GLY A 144 3.60 -13.38 -6.31
CA GLY A 144 3.09 -12.50 -7.36
C GLY A 144 3.26 -11.00 -7.09
N TYR A 145 4.12 -10.63 -6.15
CA TYR A 145 4.47 -9.23 -5.94
C TYR A 145 5.40 -8.71 -7.05
N PRO A 146 5.25 -7.45 -7.48
CA PRO A 146 6.08 -6.87 -8.52
C PRO A 146 7.55 -6.76 -8.07
N LYS A 147 8.49 -6.81 -9.04
CA LYS A 147 9.93 -6.67 -8.75
C LYS A 147 10.35 -5.24 -8.41
N THR A 148 9.57 -4.28 -8.84
CA THR A 148 9.77 -2.84 -8.59
C THR A 148 8.47 -2.19 -8.17
N ALA A 149 8.56 -1.15 -7.36
CA ALA A 149 7.39 -0.37 -6.97
C ALA A 149 6.70 0.19 -8.22
N PRO A 150 5.39 -0.01 -8.39
CA PRO A 150 4.64 0.61 -9.45
C PRO A 150 4.68 2.13 -9.34
N TYR A 151 4.68 2.83 -10.49
CA TYR A 151 4.72 4.29 -10.52
C TYR A 151 3.55 4.89 -9.70
N GLY A 152 3.86 5.84 -8.83
CA GLY A 152 2.86 6.51 -7.98
C GLY A 152 2.38 5.72 -6.75
N SER A 153 2.81 4.47 -6.56
CA SER A 153 2.50 3.71 -5.35
C SER A 153 3.36 4.20 -4.18
N LYS A 154 2.71 4.53 -3.07
CA LYS A 154 3.40 4.72 -1.78
C LYS A 154 3.23 3.42 -1.00
N PRO A 155 4.29 2.62 -0.83
CA PRO A 155 4.19 1.43 0.00
C PRO A 155 3.92 1.85 1.44
N SER A 156 2.89 1.29 2.02
CA SER A 156 2.63 1.40 3.45
C SER A 156 3.23 0.19 4.15
N GLY A 157 4.31 0.40 4.85
CA GLY A 157 4.89 -0.55 5.78
C GLY A 157 5.36 0.21 7.00
N GLY A 158 5.05 -0.31 8.18
CA GLY A 158 5.44 0.27 9.43
C GLY A 158 4.98 -0.60 10.61
N PRO A 159 5.46 -0.32 11.83
CA PRO A 159 5.08 -1.07 13.01
C PRO A 159 3.55 -1.03 13.16
N SER A 160 2.93 -2.20 13.22
CA SER A 160 1.55 -2.33 13.66
C SER A 160 1.48 -1.94 15.12
N LYS A 161 0.70 -0.89 15.44
CA LYS A 161 0.39 -0.53 16.84
C LYS A 161 -0.51 -1.59 17.46
#